data_2225ada1a71d0484ff16ceb4793ff879
#
_entry.id   2225ada1a71d0484ff16ceb4793ff879
#
_cell.length_a   1.000
_cell.length_b   1.000
_cell.length_c   1.000
_cell.angle_alpha   90.00
_cell.angle_beta   90.00
_cell.angle_gamma   90.00
#
_symmetry.space_group_name_H-M   'P 1'
#
loop_
_entity.id
_entity.type
_entity.pdbx_description
1 polymer ?
#
loop_
_entity_poly.entity_id
_entity_poly.type
_entity_poly.pdbx_seq_one_letter_code
_entity_poly.pdbx_strand_id
1 'polypeptide(L)'
;LYQADWLLRFYGFRADEILDERRPFLDAELDPKIMWALRHMERFPIEINKAPLEDILRIPGIGTTSAYRIVRQRRHAAVRYEDLRRMGVVLKRARYFLTCSGRFYGGLAINP
;
A
#
# COMPACT_ATOMS: atom_id res chain seq x y z
N LEU A 1 -1.82 17.56 -1.22
CA LEU A 1 -3.18 17.91 -1.18
C LEU A 1 -4.02 17.08 -2.03
N TYR A 2 -3.84 17.21 -3.30
CA TYR A 2 -4.68 16.42 -4.14
C TYR A 2 -4.31 14.94 -4.01
N GLN A 3 -3.15 14.65 -3.53
CA GLN A 3 -2.80 13.28 -3.21
C GLN A 3 -3.59 12.78 -2.02
N ALA A 4 -3.76 13.63 -1.02
CA ALA A 4 -4.57 13.25 0.12
C ALA A 4 -6.02 13.15 -0.30
N ASP A 5 -6.42 13.98 -1.25
CA ASP A 5 -7.76 13.94 -1.78
C ASP A 5 -8.09 12.59 -2.41
N TRP A 6 -7.09 11.95 -3.00
CA TRP A 6 -7.27 10.65 -3.58
C TRP A 6 -7.76 9.64 -2.53
N LEU A 7 -7.11 9.62 -1.37
CA LEU A 7 -7.52 8.73 -0.29
C LEU A 7 -8.89 9.11 0.24
N LEU A 8 -9.12 10.40 0.41
CA LEU A 8 -10.40 10.86 0.92
C LEU A 8 -11.55 10.47 0.02
N ARG A 9 -11.35 10.67 -1.27
CA ARG A 9 -12.40 10.45 -2.22
C ARG A 9 -12.76 9.00 -2.40
N PHE A 10 -11.75 8.15 -2.41
CA PHE A 10 -11.98 6.75 -2.71
C PHE A 10 -12.27 5.90 -1.49
N TYR A 11 -11.81 6.30 -0.33
CA TYR A 11 -11.85 5.40 0.80
C TYR A 11 -12.52 6.00 2.02
N GLY A 12 -13.05 7.19 1.88
CA GLY A 12 -13.72 7.80 3.01
C GLY A 12 -12.80 8.23 4.11
N PHE A 13 -11.51 8.28 3.85
CA PHE A 13 -10.58 8.79 4.81
C PHE A 13 -10.73 10.26 4.95
N ARG A 14 -10.53 10.73 6.15
CA ARG A 14 -10.41 12.15 6.36
C ARG A 14 -8.95 12.47 6.58
N ALA A 15 -8.60 13.69 6.21
CA ALA A 15 -7.22 14.12 6.36
C ALA A 15 -6.76 13.99 7.80
N ASP A 16 -7.64 14.27 8.75
CA ASP A 16 -7.25 14.18 10.14
C ASP A 16 -7.07 12.75 10.58
N GLU A 17 -7.77 11.78 9.98
CA GLU A 17 -7.52 10.39 10.29
C GLU A 17 -6.13 9.99 9.86
N ILE A 18 -5.72 10.42 8.67
CA ILE A 18 -4.39 10.14 8.18
C ILE A 18 -3.37 10.79 9.09
N LEU A 19 -3.66 11.99 9.54
CA LEU A 19 -2.73 12.73 10.38
C LEU A 19 -2.79 12.33 11.84
N ASP A 20 -3.89 11.77 12.28
CA ASP A 20 -4.02 11.33 13.66
C ASP A 20 -3.50 9.94 13.85
N GLU A 21 -3.58 9.17 12.83
CA GLU A 21 -2.81 7.96 12.79
C GLU A 21 -1.40 8.35 12.54
N ARG A 22 -1.09 9.55 12.84
CA ARG A 22 0.10 10.19 12.37
C ARG A 22 1.33 9.70 13.00
N ARG A 23 1.19 8.92 14.02
CA ARG A 23 2.40 8.31 14.46
C ARG A 23 3.03 7.55 13.35
N PRO A 24 2.26 6.79 12.57
CA PRO A 24 2.83 6.29 11.33
C PRO A 24 3.29 7.40 10.42
N PHE A 25 2.63 8.55 10.45
CA PHE A 25 2.98 9.60 9.52
C PHE A 25 4.08 10.52 10.02
N LEU A 26 4.23 10.65 11.30
CA LEU A 26 5.43 11.28 11.82
C LEU A 26 6.63 10.44 11.50
N ASP A 27 6.46 9.13 11.63
CA ASP A 27 7.50 8.21 11.21
C ASP A 27 7.67 8.29 9.72
N ALA A 28 6.59 8.56 9.00
CA ALA A 28 6.62 8.64 7.56
C ALA A 28 7.41 9.84 7.07
N GLU A 29 7.49 10.88 7.84
CA GLU A 29 8.35 11.98 7.46
C GLU A 29 9.79 11.55 7.44
N LEU A 30 10.08 10.45 8.12
CA LEU A 30 11.38 9.86 8.11
C LEU A 30 11.42 8.63 7.20
N ASP A 31 10.31 8.35 6.53
CA ASP A 31 10.21 7.20 5.64
C ASP A 31 10.11 7.69 4.20
N PRO A 32 11.21 7.57 3.46
CA PRO A 32 11.22 8.07 2.08
C PRO A 32 10.18 7.44 1.19
N LYS A 33 9.82 6.18 1.44
CA LYS A 33 8.85 5.51 0.58
C LYS A 33 7.46 6.11 0.73
N ILE A 34 7.06 6.41 1.95
CA ILE A 34 5.76 7.03 2.16
C ILE A 34 5.74 8.43 1.57
N MET A 35 6.83 9.17 1.78
CA MET A 35 6.92 10.52 1.21
C MET A 35 6.86 10.47 -0.31
N TRP A 36 7.57 9.53 -0.89
CA TRP A 36 7.53 9.38 -2.34
C TRP A 36 6.13 9.03 -2.83
N ALA A 37 5.49 8.09 -2.16
CA ALA A 37 4.16 7.65 -2.55
C ALA A 37 3.15 8.78 -2.48
N LEU A 38 3.24 9.60 -1.43
CA LEU A 38 2.31 10.71 -1.28
C LEU A 38 2.49 11.76 -2.38
N ARG A 39 3.68 11.85 -2.94
CA ARG A 39 3.92 12.77 -4.05
C ARG A 39 3.55 12.16 -5.39
N HIS A 40 3.34 10.86 -5.45
CA HIS A 40 3.09 10.16 -6.70
C HIS A 40 1.84 9.31 -6.61
N MET A 41 0.80 9.85 -6.00
CA MET A 41 -0.42 9.08 -5.78
C MET A 41 -1.08 8.64 -7.08
N GLU A 42 -0.76 9.29 -8.17
CA GLU A 42 -1.28 8.88 -9.47
C GLU A 42 -0.79 7.50 -9.88
N ARG A 43 0.27 7.02 -9.23
CA ARG A 43 0.82 5.71 -9.55
C ARG A 43 0.21 4.60 -8.71
N PHE A 44 -0.64 4.96 -7.77
CA PHE A 44 -1.22 3.99 -6.85
C PHE A 44 -2.74 3.93 -7.00
N PRO A 45 -3.37 2.84 -6.60
CA PRO A 45 -2.74 1.64 -6.03
C PRO A 45 -2.08 0.78 -7.10
N ILE A 46 -1.12 -0.01 -6.67
CA ILE A 46 -0.35 -0.88 -7.56
C ILE A 46 -0.89 -2.31 -7.42
N GLU A 47 -1.16 -2.94 -8.56
CA GLU A 47 -1.65 -4.32 -8.56
C GLU A 47 -0.47 -5.27 -8.38
N ILE A 48 -0.39 -5.91 -7.21
CA ILE A 48 0.78 -6.74 -6.88
C ILE A 48 0.88 -8.00 -7.72
N ASN A 49 -0.19 -8.43 -8.34
CA ASN A 49 -0.16 -9.63 -9.16
C ASN A 49 0.29 -9.36 -10.59
N LYS A 50 0.46 -8.10 -10.96
CA LYS A 50 0.82 -7.77 -12.34
C LYS A 50 1.97 -6.79 -12.45
N ALA A 51 2.17 -5.94 -11.46
CA ALA A 51 3.15 -4.87 -11.57
C ALA A 51 4.56 -5.42 -11.60
N PRO A 52 5.49 -4.72 -12.26
CA PRO A 52 6.89 -5.14 -12.20
C PRO A 52 7.46 -4.96 -10.81
N LEU A 53 8.53 -5.69 -10.54
CA LEU A 53 9.17 -5.68 -9.24
C LEU A 53 9.49 -4.28 -8.76
N GLU A 54 9.98 -3.44 -9.64
CA GLU A 54 10.39 -2.11 -9.25
C GLU A 54 9.21 -1.28 -8.75
N ASP A 55 8.02 -1.50 -9.29
CA ASP A 55 6.84 -0.79 -8.83
C ASP A 55 6.39 -1.34 -7.47
N ILE A 56 6.46 -2.64 -7.32
CA ILE A 56 6.09 -3.26 -6.04
C ILE A 56 7.01 -2.73 -4.93
N LEU A 57 8.28 -2.52 -5.25
CA LEU A 57 9.22 -1.99 -4.29
C LEU A 57 8.93 -0.55 -3.89
N ARG A 58 8.09 0.15 -4.64
CA ARG A 58 7.68 1.50 -4.29
C ARG A 58 6.57 1.53 -3.26
N ILE A 59 5.93 0.41 -3.02
CA ILE A 59 4.81 0.38 -2.10
C ILE A 59 5.32 0.48 -0.66
N PRO A 60 4.87 1.48 0.09
CA PRO A 60 5.23 1.55 1.51
C PRO A 60 4.80 0.28 2.23
N GLY A 61 5.65 -0.22 3.09
CA GLY A 61 5.35 -1.44 3.83
C GLY A 61 5.84 -2.70 3.16
N ILE A 62 6.35 -2.60 1.94
CA ILE A 62 6.91 -3.76 1.24
C ILE A 62 8.40 -3.54 1.05
N GLY A 63 9.18 -4.43 1.66
CA GLY A 63 10.62 -4.39 1.50
C GLY A 63 11.07 -5.35 0.41
N THR A 64 12.38 -5.44 0.24
CA THR A 64 12.96 -6.27 -0.80
C THR A 64 12.55 -7.73 -0.68
N THR A 65 12.63 -8.27 0.52
CA THR A 65 12.29 -9.68 0.74
C THR A 65 10.84 -9.95 0.39
N SER A 66 9.95 -9.09 0.88
CA SER A 66 8.52 -9.27 0.61
C SER A 66 8.20 -9.14 -0.87
N ALA A 67 8.84 -8.19 -1.53
CA ALA A 67 8.60 -7.98 -2.96
C ALA A 67 9.00 -9.21 -3.75
N TYR A 68 10.16 -9.80 -3.43
CA TYR A 68 10.57 -11.00 -4.13
C TYR A 68 9.66 -12.18 -3.85
N ARG A 69 9.14 -12.28 -2.63
CA ARG A 69 8.19 -13.33 -2.30
C ARG A 69 6.90 -13.18 -3.11
N ILE A 70 6.45 -11.97 -3.28
CA ILE A 70 5.26 -11.70 -4.09
C ILE A 70 5.49 -12.13 -5.54
N VAL A 71 6.59 -11.70 -6.11
CA VAL A 71 6.89 -12.00 -7.51
C VAL A 71 7.05 -13.51 -7.71
N ARG A 72 7.65 -14.17 -6.73
CA ARG A 72 7.84 -15.61 -6.82
C ARG A 72 6.52 -16.36 -6.76
N GLN A 73 5.68 -16.01 -5.78
CA GLN A 73 4.43 -16.75 -5.61
C GLN A 73 3.48 -16.55 -6.77
N ARG A 74 3.42 -15.35 -7.31
CA ARG A 74 2.43 -15.08 -8.35
C ARG A 74 2.66 -15.86 -9.63
N ARG A 75 3.84 -16.46 -9.77
CA ARG A 75 4.11 -17.35 -10.91
C ARG A 75 3.32 -18.63 -10.80
N HIS A 76 2.93 -18.99 -9.60
CA HIS A 76 2.24 -20.27 -9.35
C HIS A 76 0.79 -20.06 -9.01
N ALA A 77 0.48 -19.01 -8.28
CA ALA A 77 -0.88 -18.71 -7.87
C ALA A 77 -0.95 -17.23 -7.52
N ALA A 78 -2.11 -16.64 -7.73
CA ALA A 78 -2.32 -15.25 -7.39
C ALA A 78 -2.02 -15.02 -5.92
N VAL A 79 -1.37 -13.91 -5.63
CA VAL A 79 -1.09 -13.51 -4.26
C VAL A 79 -2.35 -12.87 -3.72
N ARG A 80 -2.83 -13.38 -2.59
CA ARG A 80 -4.01 -12.85 -1.95
C ARG A 80 -3.62 -11.96 -0.78
N TYR A 81 -4.56 -11.14 -0.37
CA TYR A 81 -4.30 -10.18 0.69
C TYR A 81 -3.80 -10.88 1.95
N GLU A 82 -4.42 -12.00 2.31
CA GLU A 82 -4.01 -12.70 3.51
C GLU A 82 -2.63 -13.33 3.40
N ASP A 83 -2.13 -13.51 2.19
CA ASP A 83 -0.77 -14.03 2.01
C ASP A 83 0.27 -12.97 2.35
N LEU A 84 -0.08 -11.71 2.22
CA LEU A 84 0.89 -10.63 2.36
C LEU A 84 1.48 -10.55 3.76
N ARG A 85 0.65 -10.82 4.76
CA ARG A 85 1.14 -10.77 6.13
C ARG A 85 2.25 -11.80 6.34
N ARG A 86 2.05 -13.00 5.82
CA ARG A 86 3.06 -14.04 5.95
C ARG A 86 4.33 -13.72 5.19
N MET A 87 4.21 -12.89 4.17
CA MET A 87 5.36 -12.49 3.38
C MET A 87 6.15 -11.35 4.01
N GLY A 88 5.67 -10.82 5.11
CA GLY A 88 6.38 -9.76 5.80
C GLY A 88 5.95 -8.37 5.42
N VAL A 89 4.84 -8.25 4.71
CA VAL A 89 4.33 -6.93 4.32
C VAL A 89 3.71 -6.26 5.53
N VAL A 90 4.03 -4.99 5.72
CA VAL A 90 3.42 -4.19 6.79
C VAL A 90 2.10 -3.65 6.25
N LEU A 91 1.04 -4.41 6.45
CA LEU A 91 -0.26 -4.10 5.87
C LEU A 91 -0.85 -2.79 6.36
N LYS A 92 -0.50 -2.42 7.56
CA LYS A 92 -0.95 -1.17 8.14
C LYS A 92 -0.66 0.01 7.20
N ARG A 93 0.44 -0.08 6.45
CA ARG A 93 0.80 0.94 5.49
C ARG A 93 0.47 0.52 4.07
N ALA A 94 0.82 -0.71 3.73
CA ALA A 94 0.77 -1.15 2.35
C ALA A 94 -0.64 -1.22 1.78
N ARG A 95 -1.61 -1.50 2.61
CA ARG A 95 -2.97 -1.72 2.09
C ARG A 95 -3.57 -0.51 1.39
N TYR A 96 -3.06 0.67 1.69
CA TYR A 96 -3.56 1.88 1.05
C TYR A 96 -2.94 2.12 -0.32
N PHE A 97 -1.98 1.30 -0.70
CA PHE A 97 -1.19 1.55 -1.90
C PHE A 97 -1.15 0.39 -2.86
N LEU A 98 -1.93 -0.65 -2.61
CA LEU A 98 -1.91 -1.83 -3.47
C LEU A 98 -3.30 -2.40 -3.69
N THR A 99 -3.39 -3.24 -4.73
CA THR A 99 -4.56 -4.09 -4.93
C THR A 99 -4.08 -5.53 -5.10
N CYS A 100 -4.99 -6.45 -4.84
CA CYS A 100 -4.74 -7.88 -5.03
C CYS A 100 -5.81 -8.38 -5.98
N SER A 101 -5.41 -8.70 -7.19
CA SER A 101 -6.32 -9.17 -8.24
C SER A 101 -7.48 -8.18 -8.43
N GLY A 102 -7.12 -6.92 -8.49
CA GLY A 102 -8.07 -5.86 -8.72
C GLY A 102 -8.83 -5.38 -7.50
N ARG A 103 -8.62 -6.02 -6.35
CA ARG A 103 -9.37 -5.67 -5.15
C ARG A 103 -8.55 -4.76 -4.23
N PHE A 104 -9.17 -3.68 -3.80
CA PHE A 104 -8.53 -2.74 -2.90
C PHE A 104 -8.99 -2.99 -1.46
N TYR A 105 -8.02 -3.08 -0.55
CA TYR A 105 -8.31 -3.41 0.84
C TYR A 105 -8.18 -2.23 1.80
N GLY A 106 -7.65 -1.12 1.32
CA GLY A 106 -7.49 0.05 2.17
C GLY A 106 -8.81 0.57 2.71
N GLY A 107 -9.85 0.51 1.89
CA GLY A 107 -11.14 1.00 2.32
C GLY A 107 -11.85 0.11 3.31
N LEU A 108 -11.49 -1.18 3.34
CA LEU A 108 -12.17 -2.12 4.21
C LEU A 108 -11.89 -1.86 5.67
N ALA A 109 -10.78 -1.26 5.97
CA ALA A 109 -10.43 -0.96 7.34
C ALA A 109 -11.41 0.02 7.95
N ILE A 110 -12.09 0.75 7.11
CA ILE A 110 -12.98 1.80 7.54
C ILE A 110 -14.35 1.25 7.82
N ASN A 111 -14.63 0.12 7.24
CA ASN A 111 -15.93 -0.54 7.37
C ASN A 111 -15.75 -1.85 8.07
N PRO A 112 -15.79 -1.83 9.36
CA PRO A 112 -15.69 -3.06 10.14
C PRO A 112 -16.85 -3.95 9.96
#